data_f8dd076885b9b968ffc0e5298ad6805f
#
_entry.id   f8dd076885b9b968ffc0e5298ad6805f
#
_cell.length_a   1.000
_cell.length_b   1.000
_cell.length_c   1.000
_cell.angle_alpha   90.00
_cell.angle_beta   90.00
_cell.angle_gamma   90.00
#
_symmetry.space_group_name_H-M   'P 1'
#
loop_
_entity.id
_entity.type
_entity.pdbx_description
1 polymer ?
#
loop_
_entity_poly.entity_id
_entity_poly.type
_entity_poly.pdbx_seq_one_letter_code
_entity_poly.pdbx_strand_id
1 'polypeptide(L)'
;LRSISGGSSPDLMPQGRLAGPMPWVIAIMVALTVIAAAAGLALSNTARNAADALSGGVTVQVVEANAVERDRQAKAAARVIQAMPGVEDVQIVSQGEVEKLIEPWLGARIGEDQIPVPALVDVRLRDPVDGEKLGALRRTVRAVAPAARVDAP
;
A
#
# COMPACT_ATOMS: atom_id res chain seq x y z
N LEU A 1 42.53 -15.54 -82.50
CA LEU A 1 41.19 -14.96 -82.30
C LEU A 1 41.02 -14.73 -80.81
N ARG A 2 40.79 -13.49 -80.46
CA ARG A 2 40.96 -12.89 -79.09
C ARG A 2 39.87 -13.32 -78.11
N SER A 3 40.29 -13.83 -76.97
CA SER A 3 39.51 -13.91 -75.73
C SER A 3 39.33 -12.51 -75.17
N ILE A 4 38.11 -12.13 -74.87
CA ILE A 4 37.82 -10.95 -74.08
C ILE A 4 37.47 -11.40 -72.73
N SER A 5 38.36 -11.06 -71.78
CA SER A 5 38.20 -11.26 -70.34
C SER A 5 36.96 -10.53 -69.85
N GLY A 6 36.12 -11.27 -69.12
CA GLY A 6 35.02 -10.72 -68.36
C GLY A 6 35.53 -9.88 -67.19
N GLY A 7 35.07 -8.66 -67.13
CA GLY A 7 35.35 -7.75 -66.01
C GLY A 7 34.71 -8.24 -64.72
N SER A 8 35.53 -8.42 -63.71
CA SER A 8 35.10 -8.60 -62.32
C SER A 8 34.49 -7.28 -61.86
N SER A 9 33.25 -7.32 -61.55
CA SER A 9 32.57 -6.21 -60.84
C SER A 9 33.23 -5.96 -59.48
N PRO A 10 33.62 -4.75 -59.18
CA PRO A 10 34.11 -4.47 -57.84
C PRO A 10 32.96 -4.54 -56.88
N ASP A 11 33.13 -5.42 -55.91
CA ASP A 11 32.25 -5.51 -54.76
C ASP A 11 32.40 -4.22 -53.94
N LEU A 12 31.48 -3.26 -54.16
CA LEU A 12 31.52 -1.92 -53.58
C LEU A 12 30.78 -1.83 -52.24
N MET A 13 30.58 -2.95 -51.59
CA MET A 13 30.04 -2.89 -50.23
C MET A 13 31.13 -3.10 -49.19
N PRO A 14 31.63 -2.04 -48.54
CA PRO A 14 32.50 -2.19 -47.41
C PRO A 14 31.69 -2.66 -46.20
N GLN A 15 31.58 -3.98 -45.99
CA GLN A 15 30.90 -4.58 -44.84
C GLN A 15 31.67 -4.37 -43.52
N GLY A 16 32.77 -3.66 -43.53
CA GLY A 16 33.67 -3.47 -42.39
C GLY A 16 33.38 -2.26 -41.50
N ARG A 17 32.41 -1.39 -41.80
CA ARG A 17 32.23 -0.12 -41.08
C ARG A 17 31.15 -0.09 -40.03
N LEU A 18 30.41 -1.16 -39.80
CA LEU A 18 29.44 -1.27 -38.70
C LEU A 18 30.06 -1.81 -37.40
N ALA A 19 31.34 -2.17 -37.43
CA ALA A 19 32.06 -2.71 -36.26
C ALA A 19 32.82 -1.64 -35.46
N GLY A 20 32.51 -0.36 -35.63
CA GLY A 20 33.06 0.72 -34.78
C GLY A 20 32.41 0.77 -33.38
N PRO A 21 33.00 1.50 -32.41
CA PRO A 21 32.47 1.61 -31.06
C PRO A 21 31.09 2.30 -30.97
N MET A 22 30.68 3.02 -32.04
CA MET A 22 29.40 3.75 -32.09
C MET A 22 28.14 2.89 -31.88
N PRO A 23 27.95 1.72 -32.49
CA PRO A 23 26.77 0.89 -32.28
C PRO A 23 26.67 0.41 -30.82
N TRP A 24 27.79 0.12 -30.17
CA TRP A 24 27.87 -0.31 -28.80
C TRP A 24 27.47 0.81 -27.84
N VAL A 25 27.93 2.03 -28.09
CA VAL A 25 27.56 3.20 -27.28
C VAL A 25 26.05 3.45 -27.37
N ILE A 26 25.48 3.41 -28.55
CA ILE A 26 24.03 3.57 -28.76
C ILE A 26 23.26 2.44 -28.02
N ALA A 27 23.70 1.20 -28.16
CA ALA A 27 23.06 0.07 -27.47
C ALA A 27 23.09 0.21 -25.94
N ILE A 28 24.20 0.64 -25.37
CA ILE A 28 24.34 0.91 -23.94
C ILE A 28 23.43 2.06 -23.50
N MET A 29 23.40 3.15 -24.25
CA MET A 29 22.51 4.28 -23.94
C MET A 29 21.04 3.90 -23.97
N VAL A 30 20.61 3.14 -24.99
CA VAL A 30 19.24 2.63 -25.08
C VAL A 30 18.94 1.69 -23.91
N ALA A 31 19.85 0.76 -23.61
CA ALA A 31 19.69 -0.17 -22.50
C ALA A 31 19.54 0.57 -21.16
N LEU A 32 20.41 1.55 -20.89
CA LEU A 32 20.33 2.37 -19.66
C LEU A 32 19.02 3.17 -19.59
N THR A 33 18.58 3.73 -20.71
CA THR A 33 17.30 4.46 -20.75
C THR A 33 16.13 3.55 -20.46
N VAL A 34 16.10 2.34 -21.01
CA VAL A 34 15.04 1.36 -20.75
C VAL A 34 15.05 0.90 -19.29
N ILE A 35 16.24 0.64 -18.73
CA ILE A 35 16.37 0.26 -17.32
C ILE A 35 15.89 1.39 -16.41
N ALA A 36 16.28 2.63 -16.68
CA ALA A 36 15.86 3.79 -15.92
C ALA A 36 14.33 3.99 -15.98
N ALA A 37 13.75 3.87 -17.18
CA ALA A 37 12.30 3.96 -17.36
C ALA A 37 11.56 2.83 -16.63
N ALA A 38 12.04 1.59 -16.72
CA ALA A 38 11.46 0.45 -16.04
C ALA A 38 11.52 0.62 -14.50
N ALA A 39 12.66 1.06 -13.98
CA ALA A 39 12.84 1.34 -12.55
C ALA A 39 11.90 2.46 -12.08
N GLY A 40 11.76 3.54 -12.85
CA GLY A 40 10.84 4.64 -12.54
C GLY A 40 9.37 4.19 -12.51
N LEU A 41 8.95 3.38 -13.46
CA LEU A 41 7.60 2.80 -13.50
C LEU A 41 7.35 1.84 -12.32
N ALA A 42 8.31 0.97 -11.99
CA ALA A 42 8.21 0.07 -10.86
C ALA A 42 8.07 0.82 -9.55
N LEU A 43 8.90 1.85 -9.32
CA LEU A 43 8.83 2.70 -8.13
C LEU A 43 7.50 3.46 -8.03
N SER A 44 7.04 4.02 -9.14
CA SER A 44 5.75 4.72 -9.21
C SER A 44 4.58 3.79 -8.88
N ASN A 45 4.61 2.56 -9.40
CA ASN A 45 3.57 1.57 -9.11
C ASN A 45 3.58 1.14 -7.63
N THR A 46 4.76 0.91 -7.06
CA THR A 46 4.90 0.59 -5.64
C THR A 46 4.40 1.73 -4.75
N ALA A 47 4.73 2.98 -5.10
CA ALA A 47 4.27 4.15 -4.35
C ALA A 47 2.74 4.31 -4.41
N ARG A 48 2.12 4.07 -5.58
CA ARG A 48 0.66 4.10 -5.71
C ARG A 48 0.00 3.00 -4.89
N ASN A 49 0.49 1.76 -4.99
CA ASN A 49 -0.06 0.65 -4.20
C ASN A 49 0.05 0.90 -2.69
N ALA A 50 1.15 1.50 -2.23
CA ALA A 50 1.30 1.89 -0.83
C ALA A 50 0.33 3.01 -0.43
N ALA A 51 0.15 4.02 -1.28
CA ALA A 51 -0.82 5.09 -1.05
C ALA A 51 -2.25 4.56 -1.00
N ASP A 52 -2.63 3.67 -1.93
CA ASP A 52 -3.95 3.06 -1.98
C ASP A 52 -4.21 2.18 -0.74
N ALA A 53 -3.19 1.45 -0.28
CA ALA A 53 -3.30 0.65 0.94
C ALA A 53 -3.51 1.49 2.21
N LEU A 54 -3.00 2.72 2.23
CA LEU A 54 -3.18 3.66 3.34
C LEU A 54 -4.48 4.46 3.23
N SER A 55 -4.91 4.80 2.03
CA SER A 55 -6.06 5.68 1.81
C SER A 55 -7.43 5.04 2.13
N GLY A 56 -7.51 3.72 2.15
CA GLY A 56 -8.72 2.97 2.50
C GLY A 56 -8.82 2.59 3.98
N GLY A 57 -7.79 2.90 4.78
CA GLY A 57 -7.76 2.57 6.20
C GLY A 57 -8.54 3.60 7.05
N VAL A 58 -9.39 3.13 7.94
CA VAL A 58 -10.04 3.94 8.97
C VAL A 58 -9.90 3.20 10.30
N THR A 59 -9.46 3.90 11.32
CA THR A 59 -9.37 3.32 12.66
C THR A 59 -10.49 3.88 13.55
N VAL A 60 -11.24 2.98 14.15
CA VAL A 60 -12.26 3.31 15.15
C VAL A 60 -11.71 3.00 16.54
N GLN A 61 -11.58 4.03 17.35
CA GLN A 61 -11.11 3.92 18.73
C GLN A 61 -12.29 3.98 19.67
N VAL A 62 -12.44 2.98 20.55
CA VAL A 62 -13.44 2.98 21.61
C VAL A 62 -12.74 3.33 22.92
N VAL A 63 -12.99 4.56 23.41
CA VAL A 63 -12.41 5.09 24.64
C VAL A 63 -13.43 4.94 25.76
N GLU A 64 -13.41 3.80 26.43
CA GLU A 64 -14.29 3.48 27.56
C GLU A 64 -13.45 2.91 28.71
N ALA A 65 -13.67 3.42 29.91
CA ALA A 65 -12.91 3.02 31.08
C ALA A 65 -13.25 1.59 31.56
N ASN A 66 -14.50 1.19 31.39
CA ASN A 66 -14.94 -0.16 31.73
C ASN A 66 -14.59 -1.13 30.62
N ALA A 67 -13.71 -2.09 30.90
CA ALA A 67 -13.19 -3.06 29.92
C ALA A 67 -14.32 -3.88 29.26
N VAL A 68 -15.30 -4.34 30.02
CA VAL A 68 -16.43 -5.16 29.51
C VAL A 68 -17.29 -4.34 28.56
N GLU A 69 -17.59 -3.09 28.94
CA GLU A 69 -18.39 -2.18 28.12
C GLU A 69 -17.63 -1.75 26.87
N ARG A 70 -16.33 -1.49 26.98
CA ARG A 70 -15.43 -1.19 25.86
C ARG A 70 -15.44 -2.31 24.81
N ASP A 71 -15.25 -3.56 25.26
CA ASP A 71 -15.24 -4.72 24.38
C ASP A 71 -16.61 -4.95 23.72
N ARG A 72 -17.69 -4.72 24.47
CA ARG A 72 -19.05 -4.79 23.93
C ARG A 72 -19.27 -3.77 22.83
N GLN A 73 -18.86 -2.51 23.05
CA GLN A 73 -18.98 -1.44 22.08
C GLN A 73 -18.09 -1.67 20.86
N ALA A 74 -16.86 -2.14 21.03
CA ALA A 74 -15.96 -2.48 19.93
C ALA A 74 -16.55 -3.58 19.03
N LYS A 75 -17.09 -4.64 19.63
CA LYS A 75 -17.76 -5.73 18.90
C LYS A 75 -19.04 -5.25 18.21
N ALA A 76 -19.81 -4.37 18.83
CA ALA A 76 -21.01 -3.80 18.23
C ALA A 76 -20.64 -2.90 17.04
N ALA A 77 -19.63 -2.05 17.18
CA ALA A 77 -19.11 -1.21 16.10
C ALA A 77 -18.62 -2.06 14.92
N ALA A 78 -17.79 -3.07 15.18
CA ALA A 78 -17.27 -3.95 14.14
C ALA A 78 -18.38 -4.66 13.35
N ARG A 79 -19.41 -5.18 14.02
CA ARG A 79 -20.55 -5.84 13.34
C ARG A 79 -21.30 -4.90 12.43
N VAL A 80 -21.58 -3.69 12.88
CA VAL A 80 -22.32 -2.70 12.11
C VAL A 80 -21.50 -2.21 10.92
N ILE A 81 -20.21 -2.00 11.11
CA ILE A 81 -19.30 -1.60 10.04
C ILE A 81 -19.18 -2.70 8.98
N GLN A 82 -19.02 -3.96 9.42
CA GLN A 82 -18.92 -5.11 8.50
C GLN A 82 -20.16 -5.29 7.61
N ALA A 83 -21.33 -4.84 8.07
CA ALA A 83 -22.56 -4.86 7.29
C ALA A 83 -22.70 -3.67 6.32
N MET A 84 -21.79 -2.69 6.36
CA MET A 84 -21.85 -1.52 5.48
C MET A 84 -21.34 -1.85 4.07
N PRO A 85 -21.97 -1.30 3.03
CA PRO A 85 -21.47 -1.45 1.67
C PRO A 85 -20.12 -0.74 1.50
N GLY A 86 -19.20 -1.39 0.77
CA GLY A 86 -17.87 -0.84 0.50
C GLY A 86 -16.81 -1.18 1.56
N VAL A 87 -17.16 -1.86 2.62
CA VAL A 87 -16.20 -2.40 3.59
C VAL A 87 -15.61 -3.70 3.04
N GLU A 88 -14.28 -3.78 3.05
CA GLU A 88 -13.53 -4.94 2.60
C GLU A 88 -13.16 -5.86 3.77
N ASP A 89 -12.65 -5.27 4.84
CA ASP A 89 -12.22 -5.98 6.03
C ASP A 89 -12.46 -5.17 7.31
N VAL A 90 -12.70 -5.86 8.41
CA VAL A 90 -12.87 -5.28 9.74
C VAL A 90 -12.15 -6.16 10.74
N GLN A 91 -11.14 -5.63 11.38
CA GLN A 91 -10.34 -6.33 12.38
C GLN A 91 -10.40 -5.62 13.73
N ILE A 92 -10.77 -6.35 14.77
CA ILE A 92 -10.65 -5.86 16.15
C ILE A 92 -9.24 -6.19 16.63
N VAL A 93 -8.46 -5.14 16.92
CA VAL A 93 -7.12 -5.31 17.47
C VAL A 93 -7.27 -5.67 18.95
N SER A 94 -6.82 -6.88 19.32
CA SER A 94 -6.90 -7.35 20.69
C SER A 94 -5.91 -6.61 21.59
N GLN A 95 -6.28 -6.36 22.84
CA GLN A 95 -5.38 -5.75 23.82
C GLN A 95 -4.06 -6.53 23.95
N GLY A 96 -4.11 -7.85 23.92
CA GLY A 96 -2.92 -8.68 24.01
C GLY A 96 -1.96 -8.53 22.81
N GLU A 97 -2.43 -8.10 21.65
CA GLU A 97 -1.56 -7.74 20.52
C GLU A 97 -0.90 -6.39 20.76
N VAL A 98 -1.65 -5.42 21.26
CA VAL A 98 -1.10 -4.10 21.61
C VAL A 98 -0.07 -4.25 22.74
N GLU A 99 -0.37 -5.02 23.79
CA GLU A 99 0.55 -5.29 24.89
C GLU A 99 1.86 -5.93 24.41
N LYS A 100 1.82 -6.93 23.53
CA LYS A 100 3.02 -7.54 22.96
C LYS A 100 3.89 -6.56 22.18
N LEU A 101 3.28 -5.56 21.54
CA LEU A 101 4.00 -4.55 20.78
C LEU A 101 4.68 -3.52 21.69
N ILE A 102 4.08 -3.19 22.84
CA ILE A 102 4.61 -2.19 23.77
C ILE A 102 5.45 -2.78 24.90
N GLU A 103 5.32 -4.07 25.20
CA GLU A 103 6.11 -4.79 26.22
C GLU A 103 7.63 -4.55 26.11
N PRO A 104 8.26 -4.60 24.89
CA PRO A 104 9.70 -4.34 24.76
C PRO A 104 10.12 -2.92 25.15
N TRP A 105 9.21 -1.96 25.10
CA TRP A 105 9.48 -0.54 25.34
C TRP A 105 9.17 -0.09 26.76
N LEU A 106 8.18 -0.71 27.40
CA LEU A 106 7.66 -0.28 28.69
C LEU A 106 7.96 -1.29 29.83
N GLY A 107 8.49 -2.48 29.48
CA GLY A 107 8.77 -3.56 30.43
C GLY A 107 7.50 -4.23 30.97
N ALA A 108 7.64 -5.43 31.52
CA ALA A 108 6.56 -6.33 31.97
C ALA A 108 5.72 -5.81 33.16
N ARG A 109 5.71 -4.52 33.46
CA ARG A 109 5.08 -3.91 34.67
C ARG A 109 3.82 -3.09 34.40
N ILE A 110 3.25 -3.17 33.19
CA ILE A 110 1.96 -2.51 32.95
C ILE A 110 0.88 -3.52 33.29
N GLY A 111 0.48 -3.52 34.57
CA GLY A 111 -0.73 -4.21 34.98
C GLY A 111 -1.96 -3.55 34.33
N GLU A 112 -2.95 -4.36 34.02
CA GLU A 112 -4.20 -4.00 33.31
C GLU A 112 -4.94 -2.78 33.95
N ASP A 113 -4.58 -2.38 35.17
CA ASP A 113 -5.24 -1.32 35.95
C ASP A 113 -4.62 0.08 35.79
N GLN A 114 -3.48 0.25 35.10
CA GLN A 114 -2.76 1.53 35.15
C GLN A 114 -2.86 2.40 33.89
N ILE A 115 -3.15 1.83 32.73
CA ILE A 115 -3.33 2.61 31.50
C ILE A 115 -4.56 2.08 30.76
N PRO A 116 -5.65 2.85 30.67
CA PRO A 116 -6.81 2.44 29.86
C PRO A 116 -6.43 2.43 28.38
N VAL A 117 -6.08 1.27 27.85
CA VAL A 117 -5.81 1.09 26.43
C VAL A 117 -7.16 1.08 25.70
N PRO A 118 -7.41 1.97 24.74
CA PRO A 118 -8.64 1.97 23.96
C PRO A 118 -8.73 0.69 23.11
N ALA A 119 -9.94 0.19 22.88
CA ALA A 119 -10.11 -0.85 21.89
C ALA A 119 -10.06 -0.24 20.49
N LEU A 120 -9.27 -0.85 19.62
CA LEU A 120 -9.08 -0.41 18.25
C LEU A 120 -9.81 -1.35 17.30
N VAL A 121 -10.54 -0.79 16.35
CA VAL A 121 -11.16 -1.54 15.25
C VAL A 121 -10.62 -0.94 13.98
N ASP A 122 -9.80 -1.71 13.28
CA ASP A 122 -9.26 -1.34 11.98
C ASP A 122 -10.25 -1.74 10.90
N VAL A 123 -10.59 -0.80 10.07
CA VAL A 123 -11.54 -0.93 8.97
C VAL A 123 -10.82 -0.65 7.67
N ARG A 124 -10.90 -1.58 6.74
CA ARG A 124 -10.42 -1.38 5.37
C ARG A 124 -11.60 -1.21 4.44
N LEU A 125 -11.61 -0.10 3.74
CA LEU A 125 -12.59 0.20 2.71
C LEU A 125 -12.01 -0.16 1.34
N ARG A 126 -12.88 -0.61 0.44
CA ARG A 126 -12.51 -0.94 -0.94
C ARG A 126 -12.10 0.29 -1.74
N ASP A 127 -12.76 1.41 -1.48
CA ASP A 127 -12.50 2.67 -2.13
C ASP A 127 -11.87 3.67 -1.15
N PRO A 128 -11.16 4.69 -1.63
CA PRO A 128 -10.65 5.77 -0.80
C PRO A 128 -11.73 6.41 0.06
N VAL A 129 -11.33 6.77 1.27
CA VAL A 129 -12.23 7.40 2.25
C VAL A 129 -12.49 8.85 1.83
N ASP A 130 -13.74 9.15 1.52
CA ASP A 130 -14.20 10.52 1.32
C ASP A 130 -14.96 11.03 2.56
N GLY A 131 -15.18 12.34 2.61
CA GLY A 131 -15.85 13.00 3.75
C GLY A 131 -17.28 12.52 3.97
N GLU A 132 -17.99 12.12 2.91
CA GLU A 132 -19.36 11.63 3.00
C GLU A 132 -19.40 10.22 3.60
N LYS A 133 -18.55 9.31 3.11
CA LYS A 133 -18.40 7.96 3.66
C LYS A 133 -17.95 8.00 5.12
N LEU A 134 -16.98 8.86 5.45
CA LEU A 134 -16.53 9.05 6.82
C LEU A 134 -17.65 9.58 7.72
N GLY A 135 -18.46 10.53 7.22
CA GLY A 135 -19.62 11.04 7.93
C GLY A 135 -20.71 10.00 8.17
N ALA A 136 -20.97 9.13 7.19
CA ALA A 136 -21.90 8.01 7.32
C ALA A 136 -21.38 6.99 8.36
N LEU A 137 -20.11 6.62 8.27
CA LEU A 137 -19.46 5.71 9.20
C LEU A 137 -19.54 6.23 10.64
N ARG A 138 -19.20 7.51 10.86
CA ARG A 138 -19.31 8.15 12.18
C ARG A 138 -20.72 8.10 12.78
N ARG A 139 -21.74 8.39 11.96
CA ARG A 139 -23.14 8.35 12.42
C ARG A 139 -23.55 6.92 12.83
N THR A 140 -23.20 5.95 12.00
CA THR A 140 -23.55 4.55 12.22
C THR A 140 -22.86 3.98 13.46
N VAL A 141 -21.57 4.27 13.62
CA VAL A 141 -20.78 3.81 14.78
C VAL A 141 -21.29 4.47 16.07
N ARG A 142 -21.56 5.77 16.06
CA ARG A 142 -22.07 6.47 17.26
C ARG A 142 -23.41 5.96 17.78
N ALA A 143 -24.23 5.41 16.91
CA ALA A 143 -25.53 4.85 17.30
C ALA A 143 -25.39 3.61 18.19
N VAL A 144 -24.31 2.83 18.02
CA VAL A 144 -24.07 1.55 18.74
C VAL A 144 -22.91 1.62 19.73
N ALA A 145 -22.01 2.58 19.56
CA ALA A 145 -20.82 2.78 20.37
C ALA A 145 -20.61 4.28 20.63
N PRO A 146 -21.30 4.89 21.60
CA PRO A 146 -21.21 6.33 21.86
C PRO A 146 -19.82 6.80 22.29
N ALA A 147 -19.00 5.92 22.87
CA ALA A 147 -17.62 6.22 23.27
C ALA A 147 -16.61 6.05 22.11
N ALA A 148 -17.07 5.71 20.90
CA ALA A 148 -16.22 5.50 19.75
C ALA A 148 -15.86 6.82 19.03
N ARG A 149 -14.58 6.91 18.64
CA ARG A 149 -14.05 7.95 17.74
C ARG A 149 -13.60 7.31 16.44
N VAL A 150 -13.87 7.96 15.34
CA VAL A 150 -13.51 7.49 14.00
C VAL A 150 -12.49 8.45 13.42
N ASP A 151 -11.28 7.97 13.23
CA ASP A 151 -10.17 8.72 12.68
C ASP A 151 -9.78 8.11 11.32
N ALA A 152 -9.58 8.98 10.33
CA ALA A 152 -9.01 8.66 9.04
C ALA A 152 -7.56 9.17 8.99
N PRO A 153 -6.69 8.54 8.23
CA PRO A 153 -5.31 8.92 8.07
C PRO A 153 -5.14 10.28 7.39
#